data_05ea5015636c6fc7a92abce27b927103
#
_entry.id   05ea5015636c6fc7a92abce27b927103
#
_cell.length_a   1.000
_cell.length_b   1.000
_cell.length_c   1.000
_cell.angle_alpha   90.00
_cell.angle_beta   90.00
_cell.angle_gamma   90.00
#
_symmetry.space_group_name_H-M   'P 1'
#
loop_
_entity.id
_entity.type
_entity.pdbx_description
1 polymer ?
#
loop_
_entity_poly.entity_id
_entity_poly.type
_entity_poly.pdbx_seq_one_letter_code
_entity_poly.pdbx_strand_id
1 'polypeptide(L)'
;WNRIKQLRDEVGEEDFPEIVEIFIEEVSEMISILRTAPSIETLGDDLHALKGSALNLGFSTFAEMCQSGETRAANGRAREIVLEPILRCYDDSKDVFLAGLANEQTG
;
A
#
# COMPACT_ATOMS: atom_id res chain seq x y z
N TRP A 1 -6.52 -4.66 10.84
CA TRP A 1 -7.83 -3.98 10.98
C TRP A 1 -7.87 -2.96 12.12
N ASN A 2 -6.99 -3.04 13.12
CA ASN A 2 -6.95 -2.05 14.20
C ASN A 2 -6.64 -0.64 13.68
N ARG A 3 -5.72 -0.52 12.72
CA ARG A 3 -5.40 0.77 12.13
C ARG A 3 -6.59 1.32 11.34
N ILE A 4 -7.34 0.45 10.68
CA ILE A 4 -8.53 0.85 9.93
C ILE A 4 -9.61 1.38 10.87
N LYS A 5 -9.80 0.74 12.01
CA LYS A 5 -10.74 1.22 13.03
C LYS A 5 -10.34 2.58 13.57
N GLN A 6 -9.03 2.79 13.83
CA GLN A 6 -8.52 4.07 14.28
C GLN A 6 -8.77 5.16 13.23
N LEU A 7 -8.51 4.87 11.97
CA LEU A 7 -8.73 5.81 10.88
C LEU A 7 -10.21 6.18 10.76
N ARG A 8 -11.10 5.19 10.88
CA ARG A 8 -12.54 5.43 10.86
C ARG A 8 -12.97 6.35 11.99
N ASP A 9 -12.44 6.12 13.20
CA ASP A 9 -12.76 6.94 14.36
C ASP A 9 -12.27 8.37 14.22
N GLU A 10 -11.10 8.55 13.60
CA GLU A 10 -10.50 9.88 13.40
C GLU A 10 -11.27 10.72 12.39
N VAL A 11 -11.75 10.11 11.30
CA VAL A 11 -12.38 10.85 10.20
C VAL A 11 -13.91 10.78 10.22
N GLY A 12 -14.49 9.89 11.04
CA GLY A 12 -15.94 9.68 11.08
C GLY A 12 -16.42 8.71 10.01
N GLU A 13 -17.55 8.06 10.28
CA GLU A 13 -18.09 7.02 9.40
C GLU A 13 -18.53 7.55 8.04
N GLU A 14 -18.99 8.81 7.98
CA GLU A 14 -19.48 9.41 6.74
C GLU A 14 -18.34 9.68 5.75
N ASP A 15 -17.19 10.12 6.26
CA ASP A 15 -16.05 10.49 5.42
C ASP A 15 -15.09 9.32 5.18
N PHE A 16 -15.20 8.26 5.97
CA PHE A 16 -14.26 7.13 5.91
C PHE A 16 -14.18 6.48 4.51
N PRO A 17 -15.30 6.13 3.83
CA PRO A 17 -15.19 5.51 2.51
C PRO A 17 -14.49 6.39 1.50
N GLU A 18 -14.73 7.70 1.55
CA GLU A 18 -14.11 8.66 0.63
C GLU A 18 -12.61 8.75 0.85
N ILE A 19 -12.17 8.78 2.11
CA ILE A 19 -10.75 8.84 2.44
C ILE A 19 -10.04 7.56 2.03
N VAL A 20 -10.65 6.39 2.26
CA VAL A 20 -10.10 5.10 1.83
C VAL A 20 -9.95 5.08 0.31
N GLU A 21 -10.95 5.56 -0.41
CA GLU A 21 -10.89 5.61 -1.87
C GLU A 21 -9.72 6.46 -2.35
N ILE A 22 -9.47 7.61 -1.72
CA ILE A 22 -8.33 8.48 -2.04
C ILE A 22 -7.00 7.73 -1.82
N PHE A 23 -6.84 7.06 -0.68
CA PHE A 23 -5.62 6.29 -0.41
C PHE A 23 -5.42 5.17 -1.42
N ILE A 24 -6.47 4.45 -1.76
CA ILE A 24 -6.39 3.35 -2.73
C ILE A 24 -6.03 3.88 -4.11
N GLU A 25 -6.61 5.00 -4.53
CA GLU A 25 -6.29 5.62 -5.81
C GLU A 25 -4.83 6.04 -5.88
N GLU A 26 -4.32 6.70 -4.83
CA GLU A 26 -2.93 7.13 -4.79
C GLU A 26 -1.96 5.95 -4.87
N VAL A 27 -2.21 4.92 -4.07
CA VAL A 27 -1.35 3.73 -4.05
C VAL A 27 -1.45 2.99 -5.38
N SER A 28 -2.65 2.85 -5.93
CA SER A 28 -2.86 2.17 -7.22
C SER A 28 -2.14 2.88 -8.37
N GLU A 29 -2.11 4.21 -8.34
CA GLU A 29 -1.38 5.00 -9.34
C GLU A 29 0.12 4.74 -9.24
N MET A 30 0.69 4.73 -8.03
CA MET A 30 2.09 4.43 -7.81
C MET A 30 2.43 3.00 -8.25
N ILE A 31 1.57 2.04 -7.94
CA ILE A 31 1.73 0.64 -8.34
C ILE A 31 1.71 0.52 -9.86
N SER A 32 0.83 1.24 -10.54
CA SER A 32 0.75 1.25 -11.99
C SER A 32 2.05 1.73 -12.63
N ILE A 33 2.64 2.78 -12.07
CA ILE A 33 3.94 3.30 -12.54
C ILE A 33 5.03 2.24 -12.37
N LEU A 34 5.07 1.55 -11.23
CA LEU A 34 6.05 0.50 -10.97
C LEU A 34 5.88 -0.70 -11.92
N ARG A 35 4.66 -0.99 -12.36
CA ARG A 35 4.41 -2.08 -13.32
C ARG A 35 4.85 -1.74 -14.72
N THR A 36 4.68 -0.48 -15.14
CA THR A 36 4.87 -0.06 -16.52
C THR A 36 6.22 0.59 -16.77
N ALA A 37 6.73 1.37 -15.84
CA ALA A 37 7.93 2.16 -16.02
C ALA A 37 8.69 2.36 -14.70
N PRO A 38 9.17 1.28 -14.05
CA PRO A 38 9.91 1.42 -12.81
C PRO A 38 11.25 2.11 -13.07
N SER A 39 11.65 3.01 -12.16
CA SER A 39 12.93 3.68 -12.23
C SER A 39 13.80 3.23 -11.06
N ILE A 40 14.95 2.63 -11.35
CA ILE A 40 15.88 2.17 -10.32
C ILE A 40 16.34 3.33 -9.45
N GLU A 41 16.50 4.51 -10.03
CA GLU A 41 16.98 5.70 -9.31
C GLU A 41 16.02 6.17 -8.22
N THR A 42 14.72 6.01 -8.45
CA THR A 42 13.67 6.46 -7.51
C THR A 42 13.01 5.31 -6.75
N LEU A 43 13.39 4.07 -7.04
CA LEU A 43 12.71 2.90 -6.50
C LEU A 43 12.68 2.87 -4.97
N GLY A 44 13.78 3.22 -4.31
CA GLY A 44 13.84 3.29 -2.86
C GLY A 44 12.85 4.29 -2.29
N ASP A 45 12.79 5.47 -2.89
CA ASP A 45 11.87 6.53 -2.47
C ASP A 45 10.43 6.14 -2.73
N ASP A 46 10.16 5.48 -3.86
CA ASP A 46 8.82 5.00 -4.21
C ASP A 46 8.33 3.96 -3.20
N LEU A 47 9.19 3.01 -2.84
CA LEU A 47 8.86 1.99 -1.85
C LEU A 47 8.64 2.60 -0.45
N HIS A 48 9.40 3.63 -0.10
CA HIS A 48 9.21 4.34 1.15
C HIS A 48 7.82 5.01 1.22
N ALA A 49 7.42 5.68 0.16
CA ALA A 49 6.12 6.32 0.07
C ALA A 49 4.99 5.28 0.13
N LEU A 50 5.14 4.16 -0.59
CA LEU A 50 4.16 3.07 -0.56
C LEU A 50 4.03 2.47 0.84
N LYS A 51 5.16 2.30 1.54
CA LYS A 51 5.15 1.80 2.91
C LYS A 51 4.32 2.70 3.83
N GLY A 52 4.51 4.01 3.75
CA GLY A 52 3.75 4.96 4.54
C GLY A 52 2.24 4.85 4.31
N SER A 53 1.83 4.81 3.05
CA SER A 53 0.43 4.66 2.69
C SER A 53 -0.13 3.30 3.12
N ALA A 54 0.67 2.24 2.96
CA ALA A 54 0.28 0.88 3.36
C ALA A 54 0.01 0.80 4.86
N LEU A 55 0.84 1.44 5.68
CA LEU A 55 0.66 1.46 7.13
C LEU A 55 -0.63 2.19 7.52
N ASN A 56 -0.99 3.24 6.81
CA ASN A 56 -2.25 3.95 7.03
C ASN A 56 -3.48 3.08 6.73
N LEU A 57 -3.36 2.18 5.75
CA LEU A 57 -4.42 1.24 5.38
C LEU A 57 -4.38 -0.06 6.19
N GLY A 58 -3.36 -0.26 7.01
CA GLY A 58 -3.20 -1.49 7.78
C GLY A 58 -2.67 -2.67 6.97
N PHE A 59 -2.05 -2.43 5.83
CA PHE A 59 -1.48 -3.46 4.97
C PHE A 59 -0.09 -3.86 5.48
N SER A 60 -0.03 -4.54 6.61
CA SER A 60 1.23 -4.83 7.30
C SER A 60 2.21 -5.66 6.47
N THR A 61 1.74 -6.72 5.83
CA THR A 61 2.61 -7.60 5.03
C THR A 61 3.18 -6.84 3.83
N PHE A 62 2.34 -6.08 3.16
CA PHE A 62 2.78 -5.25 2.03
C PHE A 62 3.80 -4.21 2.49
N ALA A 63 3.54 -3.56 3.63
CA ALA A 63 4.47 -2.59 4.21
C ALA A 63 5.84 -3.21 4.53
N GLU A 64 5.86 -4.42 5.06
CA GLU A 64 7.10 -5.16 5.33
C GLU A 64 7.88 -5.45 4.05
N MET A 65 7.19 -5.83 2.99
CA MET A 65 7.83 -6.09 1.69
C MET A 65 8.40 -4.79 1.11
N CYS A 66 7.70 -3.68 1.23
CA CYS A 66 8.20 -2.38 0.81
C CYS A 66 9.45 -1.98 1.62
N GLN A 67 9.44 -2.24 2.93
CA GLN A 67 10.60 -1.95 3.79
C GLN A 67 11.81 -2.78 3.37
N SER A 68 11.62 -4.04 3.06
CA SER A 68 12.68 -4.92 2.60
C SER A 68 13.30 -4.40 1.30
N GLY A 69 12.46 -4.00 0.35
CA GLY A 69 12.93 -3.41 -0.91
C GLY A 69 13.65 -2.08 -0.70
N GLU A 70 13.11 -1.23 0.15
CA GLU A 70 13.71 0.06 0.50
C GLU A 70 15.11 -0.13 1.09
N THR A 71 15.28 -1.11 1.98
CA THR A 71 16.57 -1.44 2.58
C THR A 71 17.58 -1.88 1.52
N ARG A 72 17.18 -2.71 0.57
CA ARG A 72 18.05 -3.13 -0.53
C ARG A 72 18.47 -1.94 -1.38
N ALA A 73 17.54 -1.06 -1.70
CA ALA A 73 17.84 0.15 -2.47
C ALA A 73 18.86 1.03 -1.74
N ALA A 74 18.68 1.20 -0.42
CA ALA A 74 19.61 1.99 0.41
C ALA A 74 21.01 1.40 0.44
N ASN A 75 21.14 0.08 0.28
CA ASN A 75 22.42 -0.62 0.24
C ASN A 75 23.01 -0.70 -1.18
N GLY A 76 22.46 0.05 -2.14
CA GLY A 76 22.94 0.04 -3.51
C GLY A 76 22.51 -1.18 -4.32
N ARG A 77 21.49 -1.91 -3.87
CA ARG A 77 21.01 -3.15 -4.49
C ARG A 77 19.62 -3.00 -5.13
N ALA A 78 19.28 -1.80 -5.57
CA ALA A 78 17.97 -1.55 -6.18
C ALA A 78 17.69 -2.49 -7.36
N ARG A 79 18.73 -2.85 -8.13
CA ARG A 79 18.58 -3.75 -9.28
C ARG A 79 18.23 -5.19 -8.90
N GLU A 80 18.47 -5.58 -7.65
CA GLU A 80 18.17 -6.91 -7.15
C GLU A 80 16.74 -7.02 -6.62
N ILE A 81 16.01 -5.92 -6.55
CA ILE A 81 14.63 -5.90 -6.07
C ILE A 81 13.72 -6.54 -7.11
N VAL A 82 13.00 -7.58 -6.69
CA VAL A 82 11.97 -8.22 -7.52
C VAL A 82 10.64 -7.58 -7.16
N LEU A 83 10.07 -6.81 -8.08
CA LEU A 83 8.83 -6.07 -7.85
C LEU A 83 7.58 -6.94 -7.88
N GLU A 84 7.56 -8.00 -8.70
CA GLU A 84 6.37 -8.81 -8.89
C GLU A 84 5.73 -9.32 -7.59
N PRO A 85 6.48 -9.92 -6.65
CA PRO A 85 5.87 -10.35 -5.37
C PRO A 85 5.30 -9.19 -4.56
N ILE A 86 5.95 -8.02 -4.59
CA ILE A 86 5.48 -6.83 -3.89
C ILE A 86 4.16 -6.35 -4.49
N LEU A 87 4.08 -6.26 -5.81
CA LEU A 87 2.88 -5.81 -6.51
C LEU A 87 1.72 -6.79 -6.32
N ARG A 88 2.03 -8.10 -6.34
CA ARG A 88 1.02 -9.14 -6.09
C ARG A 88 0.50 -9.07 -4.67
N CYS A 89 1.37 -8.84 -3.71
CA CYS A 89 0.98 -8.67 -2.30
C CYS A 89 0.02 -7.49 -2.14
N TYR A 90 0.26 -6.39 -2.85
CA TYR A 90 -0.65 -5.26 -2.85
C TYR A 90 -2.03 -5.65 -3.39
N ASP A 91 -2.08 -6.32 -4.53
CA ASP A 91 -3.34 -6.74 -5.14
C ASP A 91 -4.14 -7.63 -4.19
N ASP A 92 -3.48 -8.61 -3.56
CA ASP A 92 -4.11 -9.51 -2.60
C ASP A 92 -4.61 -8.75 -1.36
N SER A 93 -3.80 -7.86 -0.82
CA SER A 93 -4.15 -7.05 0.35
C SER A 93 -5.34 -6.13 0.05
N LYS A 94 -5.37 -5.54 -1.12
CA LYS A 94 -6.45 -4.68 -1.58
C LYS A 94 -7.76 -5.46 -1.71
N ASP A 95 -7.71 -6.66 -2.31
CA ASP A 95 -8.89 -7.49 -2.49
C ASP A 95 -9.50 -7.89 -1.14
N VAL A 96 -8.67 -8.34 -0.20
CA VAL A 96 -9.11 -8.69 1.15
C VAL A 96 -9.68 -7.48 1.87
N PHE A 97 -9.03 -6.34 1.75
CA PHE A 97 -9.46 -5.10 2.38
C PHE A 97 -10.83 -4.64 1.87
N LEU A 98 -11.01 -4.63 0.55
CA LEU A 98 -12.28 -4.21 -0.05
C LEU A 98 -13.42 -5.16 0.29
N ALA A 99 -13.15 -6.46 0.32
CA ALA A 99 -14.13 -7.46 0.74
C ALA A 99 -14.53 -7.26 2.20
N GLY A 100 -13.57 -6.96 3.07
CA GLY A 100 -13.83 -6.67 4.48
C GLY A 100 -14.68 -5.42 4.68
N LEU A 101 -14.41 -4.35 3.92
CA LEU A 101 -15.20 -3.13 3.97
C LEU A 101 -16.65 -3.37 3.52
N ALA A 102 -16.84 -4.14 2.46
CA ALA A 102 -18.18 -4.47 1.97
C ALA A 102 -18.98 -5.23 3.03
N ASN A 103 -18.32 -6.18 3.71
CA ASN A 103 -18.97 -6.93 4.80
C ASN A 103 -19.33 -6.03 5.98
N GLU A 104 -18.51 -5.09 6.33
CA GLU A 104 -18.79 -4.15 7.42
C GLU A 104 -19.94 -3.21 7.08
N GLN A 105 -20.06 -2.79 5.82
CA GLN A 105 -21.11 -1.89 5.38
C GLN A 105 -22.47 -2.57 5.32
N THR A 106 -22.51 -3.88 5.12
CA THR A 106 -23.76 -4.64 5.05
C THR A 106 -24.23 -5.20 6.39
N GLY A 107 -23.35 -5.19 7.36
CA GLY A 107 -23.64 -5.68 8.70
C GLY A 107 -23.90 -4.56 9.65
#